data_33d9edd01137d7ae51be492a6bf66730
#
_entry.id   33d9edd01137d7ae51be492a6bf66730
#
_cell.length_a   1.000
_cell.length_b   1.000
_cell.length_c   1.000
_cell.angle_alpha   90.00
_cell.angle_beta   90.00
_cell.angle_gamma   90.00
#
_symmetry.space_group_name_H-M   'P 1'
#
loop_
_entity.id
_entity.type
_entity.pdbx_description
1 polymer ?
#
loop_
_entity_poly.entity_id
_entity_poly.type
_entity_poly.pdbx_seq_one_letter_code
_entity_poly.pdbx_strand_id
1 'polypeptide(L)'
;AMLEDIAILTGGTVISEERGFNIENTTIDMLGSAERVTIDKDNTTIVNGSGDKKEIQARVGQIKSQIETTTSDYDKEKLQERLAKLAGGVAVLYVGAASEVEMKEKKDRVDDALHATRAAVEEGIVPGGGVALVRAAKALNSIKGENEDEKTGVQIISKAIEAPIRQIVANAGGEG
;
A
#
# COMPACT_ATOMS: atom_id res chain seq x y z
N ALA A 1 1.42 -19.89 0.64
CA ALA A 1 1.35 -18.98 1.79
C ALA A 1 0.02 -18.21 1.83
N MET A 2 -0.34 -17.42 0.78
CA MET A 2 -1.62 -16.65 0.77
C MET A 2 -2.86 -17.55 0.82
N LEU A 3 -2.88 -18.66 0.09
CA LEU A 3 -3.98 -19.62 0.16
C LEU A 3 -4.14 -20.24 1.56
N GLU A 4 -3.03 -20.46 2.27
CA GLU A 4 -3.07 -20.91 3.67
C GLU A 4 -3.64 -19.86 4.61
N ASP A 5 -3.29 -18.60 4.39
CA ASP A 5 -3.84 -17.50 5.18
C ASP A 5 -5.36 -17.38 5.00
N ILE A 6 -5.85 -17.58 3.75
CA ILE A 6 -7.28 -17.65 3.45
C ILE A 6 -7.93 -18.86 4.11
N ALA A 7 -7.31 -20.05 4.02
CA ALA A 7 -7.84 -21.27 4.63
C ALA A 7 -7.98 -21.13 6.16
N ILE A 8 -6.95 -20.61 6.84
CA ILE A 8 -6.97 -20.35 8.28
C ILE A 8 -8.05 -19.33 8.63
N LEU A 9 -8.17 -18.24 7.83
CA LEU A 9 -9.18 -17.20 8.07
C LEU A 9 -10.61 -17.74 7.94
N THR A 10 -10.84 -18.67 7.02
CA THR A 10 -12.18 -19.17 6.69
C THR A 10 -12.50 -20.54 7.30
N GLY A 11 -11.53 -21.18 7.95
CA GLY A 11 -11.67 -22.54 8.49
C GLY A 11 -11.68 -23.63 7.41
N GLY A 12 -11.14 -23.33 6.22
CA GLY A 12 -11.05 -24.29 5.11
C GLY A 12 -9.70 -25.00 5.03
N THR A 13 -9.57 -25.84 4.02
CA THR A 13 -8.35 -26.61 3.72
C THR A 13 -7.79 -26.21 2.35
N VAL A 14 -6.48 -25.98 2.27
CA VAL A 14 -5.81 -25.76 0.97
C VAL A 14 -5.71 -27.07 0.22
N ILE A 15 -6.36 -27.15 -0.93
CA ILE A 15 -6.28 -28.31 -1.82
C ILE A 15 -5.06 -28.13 -2.73
N SER A 16 -4.05 -28.96 -2.56
CA SER A 16 -2.81 -28.94 -3.32
C SER A 16 -2.27 -30.35 -3.47
N GLU A 17 -1.82 -30.72 -4.67
CA GLU A 17 -1.20 -32.00 -4.94
C GLU A 17 0.07 -32.23 -4.09
N GLU A 18 0.83 -31.18 -3.80
CA GLU A 18 1.99 -31.23 -2.92
C GLU A 18 1.65 -31.68 -1.49
N ARG A 19 0.41 -31.49 -1.07
CA ARG A 19 -0.13 -31.91 0.23
C ARG A 19 -0.91 -33.23 0.16
N GLY A 20 -0.94 -33.84 -1.01
CA GLY A 20 -1.68 -35.10 -1.23
C GLY A 20 -3.19 -34.93 -1.41
N PHE A 21 -3.66 -33.71 -1.64
CA PHE A 21 -5.07 -33.43 -1.92
C PHE A 21 -5.28 -33.23 -3.43
N ASN A 22 -6.32 -33.88 -3.97
CA ASN A 22 -6.76 -33.69 -5.35
C ASN A 22 -8.16 -33.05 -5.36
N ILE A 23 -8.43 -32.24 -6.38
CA ILE A 23 -9.73 -31.57 -6.54
C ILE A 23 -10.88 -32.58 -6.62
N GLU A 24 -10.65 -33.71 -7.26
CA GLU A 24 -11.65 -34.79 -7.41
C GLU A 24 -12.14 -35.39 -6.08
N ASN A 25 -11.29 -35.34 -5.04
CA ASN A 25 -11.58 -35.87 -3.71
C ASN A 25 -12.00 -34.78 -2.71
N THR A 26 -12.26 -33.56 -3.19
CA THR A 26 -12.63 -32.43 -2.33
C THR A 26 -14.06 -32.56 -1.87
N THR A 27 -14.29 -32.47 -0.57
CA THR A 27 -15.60 -32.53 0.06
C THR A 27 -15.99 -31.15 0.63
N ILE A 28 -17.30 -30.97 0.91
CA ILE A 28 -17.85 -29.69 1.39
C ILE A 28 -17.22 -29.25 2.72
N ASP A 29 -16.87 -30.17 3.58
CA ASP A 29 -16.23 -29.91 4.88
C ASP A 29 -14.80 -29.37 4.77
N MET A 30 -14.16 -29.51 3.60
CA MET A 30 -12.88 -28.90 3.32
C MET A 30 -12.99 -27.42 2.87
N LEU A 31 -14.20 -26.96 2.52
CA LEU A 31 -14.45 -25.59 2.13
C LEU A 31 -14.52 -24.70 3.36
N GLY A 32 -13.87 -23.55 3.29
CA GLY A 32 -14.03 -22.52 4.30
C GLY A 32 -15.37 -21.80 4.19
N SER A 33 -15.71 -21.01 5.21
CA SER A 33 -16.91 -20.17 5.22
C SER A 33 -16.60 -18.74 5.70
N ALA A 34 -17.41 -17.79 5.26
CA ALA A 34 -17.32 -16.40 5.64
C ALA A 34 -18.71 -15.74 5.56
N GLU A 35 -18.90 -14.64 6.28
CA GLU A 35 -20.14 -13.88 6.23
C GLU A 35 -20.40 -13.33 4.82
N ARG A 36 -19.35 -12.81 4.18
CA ARG A 36 -19.43 -12.27 2.83
C ARG A 36 -18.12 -12.44 2.08
N VAL A 37 -18.22 -12.80 0.81
CA VAL A 37 -17.11 -12.84 -0.13
C VAL A 37 -17.50 -12.00 -1.35
N THR A 38 -16.65 -11.03 -1.70
CA THR A 38 -16.80 -10.21 -2.90
C THR A 38 -15.59 -10.43 -3.80
N ILE A 39 -15.85 -10.81 -5.04
CA ILE A 39 -14.80 -11.12 -6.02
C ILE A 39 -14.99 -10.20 -7.22
N ASP A 40 -13.97 -9.47 -7.58
CA ASP A 40 -13.87 -8.75 -8.83
C ASP A 40 -12.64 -9.23 -9.64
N LYS A 41 -12.36 -8.61 -10.78
CA LYS A 41 -11.27 -9.05 -11.65
C LYS A 41 -9.87 -8.92 -11.03
N ASP A 42 -9.70 -8.03 -10.07
CA ASP A 42 -8.41 -7.69 -9.47
C ASP A 42 -8.30 -8.12 -8.00
N ASN A 43 -9.45 -8.23 -7.30
CA ASN A 43 -9.48 -8.41 -5.86
C ASN A 43 -10.47 -9.50 -5.42
N THR A 44 -10.11 -10.16 -4.32
CA THR A 44 -11.04 -11.00 -3.55
C THR A 44 -11.06 -10.48 -2.11
N THR A 45 -12.24 -10.02 -1.68
CA THR A 45 -12.46 -9.50 -0.32
C THR A 45 -13.28 -10.50 0.48
N ILE A 46 -12.73 -10.98 1.60
CA ILE A 46 -13.36 -11.91 2.52
C ILE A 46 -13.64 -11.18 3.83
N VAL A 47 -14.89 -11.11 4.24
CA VAL A 47 -15.32 -10.42 5.47
C VAL A 47 -15.83 -11.45 6.47
N ASN A 48 -15.33 -11.39 7.70
CA ASN A 48 -15.71 -12.27 8.81
C ASN A 48 -15.64 -13.76 8.44
N GLY A 49 -14.44 -14.24 8.14
CA GLY A 49 -14.19 -15.68 7.97
C GLY A 49 -14.46 -16.45 9.26
N SER A 50 -14.91 -17.68 9.13
CA SER A 50 -15.33 -18.56 10.26
C SER A 50 -14.18 -19.39 10.83
N GLY A 51 -12.93 -19.03 10.55
CA GLY A 51 -11.74 -19.70 11.06
C GLY A 51 -11.58 -19.59 12.59
N ASP A 52 -10.84 -20.52 13.17
CA ASP A 52 -10.56 -20.52 14.60
C ASP A 52 -9.66 -19.35 14.99
N LYS A 53 -10.08 -18.57 15.99
CA LYS A 53 -9.33 -17.37 16.44
C LYS A 53 -7.94 -17.68 16.95
N LYS A 54 -7.72 -18.87 17.55
CA LYS A 54 -6.40 -19.24 18.07
C LYS A 54 -5.46 -19.60 16.91
N GLU A 55 -5.96 -20.26 15.88
CA GLU A 55 -5.19 -20.56 14.68
C GLU A 55 -4.82 -19.28 13.91
N ILE A 56 -5.75 -18.33 13.79
CA ILE A 56 -5.48 -17.02 13.20
C ILE A 56 -4.42 -16.28 14.00
N GLN A 57 -4.50 -16.27 15.34
CA GLN A 57 -3.49 -15.63 16.19
C GLN A 57 -2.12 -16.32 16.10
N ALA A 58 -2.10 -17.64 16.06
CA ALA A 58 -0.86 -18.41 15.87
C ALA A 58 -0.21 -18.06 14.52
N ARG A 59 -1.02 -17.96 13.45
CA ARG A 59 -0.53 -17.55 12.13
C ARG A 59 0.01 -16.14 12.11
N VAL A 60 -0.67 -15.19 12.75
CA VAL A 60 -0.19 -13.81 12.94
C VAL A 60 1.15 -13.81 13.68
N GLY A 61 1.32 -14.61 14.72
CA GLY A 61 2.59 -14.76 15.43
C GLY A 61 3.71 -15.31 14.54
N GLN A 62 3.43 -16.32 13.73
CA GLN A 62 4.38 -16.86 12.76
C GLN A 62 4.86 -15.82 11.75
N ILE A 63 3.92 -15.04 11.18
CA ILE A 63 4.26 -13.99 10.21
C ILE A 63 5.12 -12.90 10.87
N LYS A 64 4.80 -12.47 12.09
CA LYS A 64 5.61 -11.51 12.85
C LYS A 64 7.03 -12.00 13.05
N SER A 65 7.20 -13.25 13.46
CA SER A 65 8.53 -13.84 13.63
C SER A 65 9.31 -13.93 12.31
N GLN A 66 8.63 -14.20 11.20
CA GLN A 66 9.27 -14.19 9.87
C GLN A 66 9.72 -12.78 9.46
N ILE A 67 8.93 -11.73 9.78
CA ILE A 67 9.31 -10.33 9.53
C ILE A 67 10.60 -9.94 10.28
N GLU A 68 10.76 -10.44 11.50
CA GLU A 68 11.94 -10.16 12.33
C GLU A 68 13.20 -10.89 11.85
N THR A 69 13.04 -12.05 11.21
CA THR A 69 14.15 -12.92 10.79
C THR A 69 14.56 -12.75 9.33
N THR A 70 13.68 -12.22 8.48
CA THR A 70 14.00 -12.03 7.06
C THR A 70 15.01 -10.90 6.86
N THR A 71 15.95 -11.12 5.95
CA THR A 71 16.95 -10.14 5.52
C THR A 71 16.60 -9.48 4.19
N SER A 72 15.53 -9.93 3.53
CA SER A 72 15.04 -9.41 2.26
C SER A 72 13.99 -8.35 2.51
N ASP A 73 14.21 -7.12 2.05
CA ASP A 73 13.24 -6.03 2.16
C ASP A 73 11.94 -6.35 1.40
N TYR A 74 12.05 -6.99 0.24
CA TYR A 74 10.89 -7.44 -0.53
C TYR A 74 10.03 -8.46 0.23
N ASP A 75 10.68 -9.49 0.83
CA ASP A 75 9.94 -10.49 1.62
C ASP A 75 9.32 -9.86 2.86
N LYS A 76 10.00 -8.92 3.48
CA LYS A 76 9.51 -8.16 4.63
C LYS A 76 8.23 -7.39 4.29
N GLU A 77 8.23 -6.69 3.17
CA GLU A 77 7.06 -5.97 2.65
C GLU A 77 5.88 -6.93 2.42
N LYS A 78 6.10 -8.05 1.73
CA LYS A 78 5.06 -9.05 1.46
C LYS A 78 4.52 -9.71 2.73
N LEU A 79 5.36 -9.95 3.72
CA LEU A 79 4.95 -10.45 5.03
C LEU A 79 4.12 -9.40 5.80
N GLN A 80 4.48 -8.13 5.73
CA GLN A 80 3.72 -7.04 6.34
C GLN A 80 2.33 -6.88 5.71
N GLU A 81 2.22 -6.96 4.37
CA GLU A 81 0.92 -6.98 3.68
C GLU A 81 0.03 -8.13 4.17
N ARG A 82 0.57 -9.34 4.28
CA ARG A 82 -0.16 -10.51 4.77
C ARG A 82 -0.60 -10.33 6.22
N LEU A 83 0.30 -9.82 7.06
CA LEU A 83 -0.01 -9.52 8.47
C LEU A 83 -1.16 -8.52 8.59
N ALA A 84 -1.14 -7.44 7.81
CA ALA A 84 -2.19 -6.43 7.81
C ALA A 84 -3.55 -7.01 7.42
N LYS A 85 -3.59 -7.89 6.41
CA LYS A 85 -4.83 -8.55 5.96
C LYS A 85 -5.41 -9.50 7.00
N LEU A 86 -4.56 -10.22 7.74
CA LEU A 86 -5.01 -11.17 8.77
C LEU A 86 -5.37 -10.50 10.10
N ALA A 87 -4.57 -9.52 10.54
CA ALA A 87 -4.69 -8.92 11.86
C ALA A 87 -5.52 -7.64 11.89
N GLY A 88 -5.60 -6.91 10.77
CA GLY A 88 -6.20 -5.58 10.71
C GLY A 88 -7.69 -5.56 10.36
N GLY A 89 -8.24 -6.64 9.86
CA GLY A 89 -9.60 -6.66 9.32
C GLY A 89 -9.73 -5.89 7.98
N VAL A 90 -10.96 -5.80 7.48
CA VAL A 90 -11.29 -5.10 6.24
C VAL A 90 -12.27 -3.97 6.54
N ALA A 91 -11.88 -2.73 6.25
CA ALA A 91 -12.78 -1.60 6.25
C ALA A 91 -13.39 -1.42 4.85
N VAL A 92 -14.70 -1.29 4.75
CA VAL A 92 -15.41 -1.05 3.50
C VAL A 92 -16.00 0.36 3.53
N LEU A 93 -15.50 1.22 2.64
CA LEU A 93 -16.02 2.58 2.47
C LEU A 93 -17.01 2.61 1.30
N TYR A 94 -18.29 2.84 1.59
CA TYR A 94 -19.32 2.97 0.57
C TYR A 94 -19.35 4.41 0.06
N VAL A 95 -19.15 4.59 -1.23
CA VAL A 95 -19.18 5.89 -1.91
C VAL A 95 -20.47 5.99 -2.72
N GLY A 96 -21.18 7.11 -2.58
CA GLY A 96 -22.38 7.41 -3.34
C GLY A 96 -22.43 8.87 -3.82
N ALA A 97 -23.14 9.11 -4.90
CA ALA A 97 -23.40 10.44 -5.45
C ALA A 97 -24.72 10.48 -6.21
N ALA A 98 -25.16 11.66 -6.63
CA ALA A 98 -26.38 11.86 -7.38
C ALA A 98 -26.30 11.37 -8.84
N SER A 99 -25.09 11.27 -9.40
CA SER A 99 -24.83 10.76 -10.74
C SER A 99 -23.67 9.75 -10.75
N GLU A 100 -23.62 8.91 -11.78
CA GLU A 100 -22.56 7.91 -11.95
C GLU A 100 -21.19 8.58 -12.14
N VAL A 101 -21.14 9.67 -12.89
CA VAL A 101 -19.89 10.44 -13.11
C VAL A 101 -19.35 10.98 -11.80
N GLU A 102 -20.19 11.61 -10.99
CA GLU A 102 -19.82 12.15 -9.68
C GLU A 102 -19.40 11.03 -8.71
N MET A 103 -20.09 9.89 -8.76
CA MET A 103 -19.76 8.74 -7.93
C MET A 103 -18.35 8.20 -8.29
N LYS A 104 -18.05 8.12 -9.59
CA LYS A 104 -16.74 7.70 -10.06
C LYS A 104 -15.64 8.67 -9.63
N GLU A 105 -15.86 9.98 -9.79
CA GLU A 105 -14.92 11.00 -9.34
C GLU A 105 -14.64 10.91 -7.84
N LYS A 106 -15.69 10.74 -7.01
CA LYS A 106 -15.51 10.55 -5.57
C LYS A 106 -14.75 9.28 -5.25
N LYS A 107 -15.02 8.17 -5.95
CA LYS A 107 -14.30 6.92 -5.78
C LYS A 107 -12.82 7.11 -6.09
N ASP A 108 -12.49 7.70 -7.24
CA ASP A 108 -11.11 7.93 -7.66
C ASP A 108 -10.36 8.80 -6.64
N ARG A 109 -11.02 9.83 -6.09
CA ARG A 109 -10.46 10.70 -5.04
C ARG A 109 -10.19 9.96 -3.72
N VAL A 110 -11.06 9.01 -3.35
CA VAL A 110 -10.84 8.15 -2.17
C VAL A 110 -9.70 7.18 -2.41
N ASP A 111 -9.59 6.60 -3.59
CA ASP A 111 -8.50 5.69 -3.96
C ASP A 111 -7.15 6.44 -3.95
N ASP A 112 -7.08 7.65 -4.47
CA ASP A 112 -5.89 8.52 -4.39
C ASP A 112 -5.49 8.80 -2.93
N ALA A 113 -6.46 9.16 -2.09
CA ALA A 113 -6.21 9.41 -0.68
C ALA A 113 -5.71 8.17 0.05
N LEU A 114 -6.22 6.98 -0.30
CA LEU A 114 -5.77 5.71 0.27
C LEU A 114 -4.31 5.41 -0.12
N HIS A 115 -3.96 5.57 -1.40
CA HIS A 115 -2.60 5.36 -1.88
C HIS A 115 -1.62 6.34 -1.22
N ALA A 116 -1.96 7.63 -1.16
CA ALA A 116 -1.16 8.65 -0.48
C ALA A 116 -0.97 8.34 1.01
N THR A 117 -2.02 7.87 1.69
CA THR A 117 -1.97 7.51 3.11
C THR A 117 -1.06 6.29 3.35
N ARG A 118 -1.14 5.27 2.49
CA ARG A 118 -0.24 4.10 2.57
C ARG A 118 1.20 4.50 2.39
N ALA A 119 1.51 5.28 1.34
CA ALA A 119 2.86 5.79 1.10
C ALA A 119 3.37 6.62 2.28
N ALA A 120 2.51 7.45 2.89
CA ALA A 120 2.88 8.25 4.05
C ALA A 120 3.21 7.40 5.30
N VAL A 121 2.52 6.28 5.50
CA VAL A 121 2.78 5.33 6.59
C VAL A 121 4.08 4.56 6.36
N GLU A 122 4.35 4.17 5.13
CA GLU A 122 5.50 3.34 4.76
C GLU A 122 6.80 4.17 4.64
N GLU A 123 6.73 5.32 4.00
CA GLU A 123 7.91 6.14 3.64
C GLU A 123 8.03 7.43 4.47
N GLY A 124 6.99 7.81 5.20
CA GLY A 124 6.93 9.09 5.92
C GLY A 124 6.44 10.23 5.02
N ILE A 125 6.54 11.45 5.54
CA ILE A 125 6.03 12.66 4.89
C ILE A 125 7.09 13.76 4.82
N VAL A 126 6.96 14.61 3.81
CA VAL A 126 7.71 15.86 3.66
C VAL A 126 6.75 17.03 3.47
N PRO A 127 7.17 18.29 3.73
CA PRO A 127 6.34 19.45 3.42
C PRO A 127 5.96 19.52 1.94
N GLY A 128 4.66 19.67 1.67
CA GLY A 128 4.13 19.81 0.31
C GLY A 128 4.30 21.19 -0.29
N GLY A 129 3.63 21.43 -1.43
CA GLY A 129 3.59 22.74 -2.09
C GLY A 129 4.92 23.23 -2.64
N GLY A 130 5.88 22.35 -2.89
CA GLY A 130 7.24 22.72 -3.32
C GLY A 130 8.19 23.12 -2.19
N VAL A 131 7.70 23.17 -0.93
CA VAL A 131 8.51 23.61 0.23
C VAL A 131 9.69 22.67 0.50
N ALA A 132 9.51 21.34 0.33
CA ALA A 132 10.59 20.38 0.50
C ALA A 132 11.76 20.66 -0.44
N LEU A 133 11.49 20.98 -1.70
CA LEU A 133 12.50 21.31 -2.70
C LEU A 133 13.24 22.62 -2.34
N VAL A 134 12.52 23.67 -1.95
CA VAL A 134 13.13 24.93 -1.50
C VAL A 134 14.02 24.72 -0.27
N ARG A 135 13.60 23.87 0.67
CA ARG A 135 14.44 23.51 1.82
C ARG A 135 15.69 22.73 1.41
N ALA A 136 15.57 21.83 0.43
CA ALA A 136 16.68 21.07 -0.11
C ALA A 136 17.70 21.96 -0.85
N ALA A 137 17.30 23.14 -1.35
CA ALA A 137 18.20 24.10 -1.99
C ALA A 137 19.42 24.45 -1.13
N LYS A 138 19.27 24.42 0.20
CA LYS A 138 20.40 24.67 1.12
C LYS A 138 21.55 23.68 0.95
N ALA A 139 21.26 22.44 0.55
CA ALA A 139 22.28 21.43 0.32
C ALA A 139 23.14 21.75 -0.92
N LEU A 140 22.57 22.43 -1.92
CA LEU A 140 23.29 22.83 -3.12
C LEU A 140 24.42 23.83 -2.83
N ASN A 141 24.29 24.66 -1.79
CA ASN A 141 25.31 25.61 -1.39
C ASN A 141 26.63 24.94 -0.93
N SER A 142 26.55 23.67 -0.53
CA SER A 142 27.73 22.89 -0.12
C SER A 142 28.41 22.17 -1.28
N ILE A 143 27.78 22.10 -2.45
CA ILE A 143 28.31 21.42 -3.63
C ILE A 143 29.29 22.36 -4.34
N LYS A 144 30.56 21.95 -4.32
CA LYS A 144 31.61 22.65 -5.04
C LYS A 144 31.86 21.92 -6.36
N GLY A 145 31.48 22.55 -7.48
CA GLY A 145 31.84 22.02 -8.79
C GLY A 145 33.37 22.09 -9.01
N GLU A 146 33.93 21.08 -9.63
CA GLU A 146 35.36 20.99 -9.95
C GLU A 146 35.73 21.91 -11.13
N ASN A 147 34.77 22.23 -11.97
CA ASN A 147 34.94 23.12 -13.14
C ASN A 147 33.72 24.05 -13.30
N GLU A 148 33.81 24.99 -14.26
CA GLU A 148 32.73 25.98 -14.49
C GLU A 148 31.43 25.35 -15.03
N ASP A 149 31.51 24.26 -15.77
CA ASP A 149 30.36 23.60 -16.32
C ASP A 149 29.53 22.90 -15.19
N GLU A 150 30.23 22.29 -14.24
CA GLU A 150 29.58 21.70 -13.06
C GLU A 150 28.94 22.78 -12.16
N LYS A 151 29.62 23.91 -11.96
CA LYS A 151 29.04 25.06 -11.23
C LYS A 151 27.78 25.57 -11.91
N THR A 152 27.82 25.67 -13.25
CA THR A 152 26.66 26.07 -14.05
C THR A 152 25.52 25.03 -13.89
N GLY A 153 25.84 23.75 -13.89
CA GLY A 153 24.86 22.65 -13.62
C GLY A 153 24.18 22.80 -12.25
N VAL A 154 24.96 23.08 -11.20
CA VAL A 154 24.43 23.33 -9.85
C VAL A 154 23.50 24.56 -9.84
N GLN A 155 23.86 25.63 -10.54
CA GLN A 155 23.01 26.83 -10.64
C GLN A 155 21.69 26.55 -11.39
N ILE A 156 21.71 25.73 -12.45
CA ILE A 156 20.53 25.33 -13.18
C ILE A 156 19.59 24.56 -12.25
N ILE A 157 20.09 23.57 -11.50
CA ILE A 157 19.30 22.81 -10.53
C ILE A 157 18.74 23.74 -9.46
N SER A 158 19.55 24.65 -8.91
CA SER A 158 19.10 25.62 -7.90
C SER A 158 17.91 26.45 -8.34
N LYS A 159 17.88 26.88 -9.61
CA LYS A 159 16.72 27.58 -10.18
C LYS A 159 15.54 26.66 -10.46
N ALA A 160 15.81 25.46 -10.96
CA ALA A 160 14.76 24.51 -11.33
C ALA A 160 13.93 24.06 -10.14
N ILE A 161 14.53 23.85 -8.97
CA ILE A 161 13.81 23.39 -7.77
C ILE A 161 12.86 24.43 -7.17
N GLU A 162 12.98 25.71 -7.53
CA GLU A 162 12.02 26.76 -7.17
C GLU A 162 10.78 26.76 -8.08
N ALA A 163 10.86 26.18 -9.27
CA ALA A 163 9.78 26.25 -10.25
C ALA A 163 8.43 25.69 -9.74
N PRO A 164 8.35 24.58 -9.01
CA PRO A 164 7.07 24.06 -8.52
C PRO A 164 6.35 25.03 -7.58
N ILE A 165 7.01 25.61 -6.60
CA ILE A 165 6.36 26.56 -5.67
C ILE A 165 5.98 27.84 -6.38
N ARG A 166 6.82 28.35 -7.29
CA ARG A 166 6.53 29.55 -8.09
C ARG A 166 5.28 29.32 -8.96
N GLN A 167 5.18 28.15 -9.59
CA GLN A 167 4.01 27.83 -10.41
C GLN A 167 2.71 27.75 -9.57
N ILE A 168 2.79 27.16 -8.38
CA ILE A 168 1.64 27.08 -7.46
C ILE A 168 1.18 28.49 -7.08
N VAL A 169 2.11 29.39 -6.73
CA VAL A 169 1.81 30.79 -6.38
C VAL A 169 1.23 31.54 -7.57
N ALA A 170 1.79 31.36 -8.76
CA ALA A 170 1.28 31.98 -9.99
C ALA A 170 -0.13 31.50 -10.34
N ASN A 171 -0.43 30.19 -10.15
CA ASN A 171 -1.76 29.64 -10.35
C ASN A 171 -2.81 30.24 -9.37
N ALA A 172 -2.36 30.68 -8.20
CA ALA A 172 -3.21 31.39 -7.22
C ALA A 172 -3.30 32.90 -7.49
N GLY A 173 -2.68 33.41 -8.56
CA GLY A 173 -2.68 34.84 -8.92
C GLY A 173 -1.64 35.68 -8.18
N GLY A 174 -0.68 35.05 -7.49
CA GLY A 174 0.40 35.73 -6.79
C GLY A 174 1.70 35.80 -7.62
N GLU A 175 2.67 36.57 -7.14
CA GLU A 175 4.04 36.56 -7.66
C GLU A 175 4.87 35.52 -6.88
N GLY A 176 5.44 34.56 -7.61
CA GLY A 176 6.22 33.44 -7.05
C GLY A 176 7.73 33.71 -6.95
#